data_067d10b829a6096a812eec7beaafd71e
#
_entry.id   067d10b829a6096a812eec7beaafd71e
#
_cell.length_a   1.000
_cell.length_b   1.000
_cell.length_c   1.000
_cell.angle_alpha   90.00
_cell.angle_beta   90.00
_cell.angle_gamma   90.00
#
_symmetry.space_group_name_H-M   'P 1'
#
loop_
_entity.id
_entity.type
_entity.pdbx_description
1 polymer ?
#
loop_
_entity_poly.entity_id
_entity_poly.type
_entity_poly.pdbx_seq_one_letter_code
_entity_poly.pdbx_strand_id
1 'polypeptide(L)'
;MNGRDSSQGNACPTPEPAETASSPLLGKTALVTGASRGIGASVARQLGQLGADVAINYRSKRPKAQAVADELIAMGRKPLLIEADITKAEDIAAIIGQIEAAWRRLDLLILNASGGLEQDKTADYAMQLNLTAQVNLVTNALRLMERGSRIVFVTSHLAHFHGTGPGYASYEPVAASKKAGENAIRAMIPELSDRGIRLVVVSGDLIEGTITPKLLERQSRGLIEKRRQAVGSLPSVEEFAAAIVQAGMSESHSSGDTIYVGSTDWS
;
A
#
# COMPACT_ATOMS: atom_id res chain seq x y z
N MET A 1 45.96 -12.56 -67.19
CA MET A 1 46.44 -11.72 -66.03
C MET A 1 45.30 -11.52 -65.09
N ASN A 2 45.48 -12.02 -63.91
CA ASN A 2 44.45 -12.25 -62.91
C ASN A 2 44.05 -10.96 -62.14
N GLY A 3 42.78 -10.63 -62.14
CA GLY A 3 42.18 -9.67 -61.19
C GLY A 3 41.23 -10.42 -60.28
N ARG A 4 41.62 -10.60 -59.02
CA ARG A 4 40.73 -11.17 -57.98
C ARG A 4 39.91 -10.02 -57.41
N ASP A 5 38.62 -10.17 -57.60
CA ASP A 5 37.60 -9.35 -56.93
C ASP A 5 37.26 -10.03 -55.59
N SER A 6 37.52 -9.33 -54.50
CA SER A 6 37.22 -9.77 -53.12
C SER A 6 36.23 -8.77 -52.51
N SER A 7 34.94 -8.90 -52.82
CA SER A 7 33.86 -8.22 -52.10
C SER A 7 33.53 -9.00 -50.84
N GLN A 8 34.11 -8.56 -49.68
CA GLN A 8 33.65 -8.96 -48.35
C GLN A 8 32.42 -8.18 -48.03
N GLY A 9 31.26 -8.85 -48.08
CA GLY A 9 30.02 -8.32 -47.55
C GLY A 9 30.06 -8.23 -45.99
N ASN A 10 30.11 -7.02 -45.47
CA ASN A 10 29.88 -6.75 -44.05
C ASN A 10 28.39 -7.05 -43.72
N ALA A 11 28.13 -8.19 -43.12
CA ALA A 11 26.84 -8.47 -42.53
C ALA A 11 26.69 -7.60 -41.28
N CYS A 12 25.71 -6.69 -41.31
CA CYS A 12 25.29 -5.92 -40.17
C CYS A 12 24.76 -6.88 -39.08
N PRO A 13 25.26 -6.83 -37.83
CA PRO A 13 24.72 -7.67 -36.77
C PRO A 13 23.27 -7.26 -36.50
N THR A 14 22.36 -8.22 -36.64
CA THR A 14 20.99 -8.10 -36.19
C THR A 14 21.02 -7.80 -34.68
N PRO A 15 20.30 -6.74 -34.18
CA PRO A 15 20.23 -6.50 -32.76
C PRO A 15 19.55 -7.70 -32.09
N GLU A 16 20.22 -8.30 -31.12
CA GLU A 16 19.62 -9.28 -30.24
C GLU A 16 18.38 -8.66 -29.58
N PRO A 17 17.28 -9.40 -29.44
CA PRO A 17 16.10 -8.91 -28.72
C PRO A 17 16.54 -8.56 -27.29
N ALA A 18 16.33 -7.30 -26.90
CA ALA A 18 16.57 -6.84 -25.54
C ALA A 18 15.93 -7.85 -24.56
N GLU A 19 16.75 -8.40 -23.66
CA GLU A 19 16.26 -9.23 -22.56
C GLU A 19 15.08 -8.49 -21.91
N THR A 20 13.90 -9.06 -22.01
CA THR A 20 12.72 -8.57 -21.33
C THR A 20 13.01 -8.66 -19.83
N ALA A 21 13.37 -7.53 -19.21
CA ALA A 21 13.53 -7.44 -17.78
C ALA A 21 12.29 -8.06 -17.14
N SER A 22 12.44 -9.22 -16.51
CA SER A 22 11.33 -9.95 -15.90
C SER A 22 10.71 -9.04 -14.84
N SER A 23 9.44 -8.68 -15.01
CA SER A 23 8.72 -7.87 -14.02
C SER A 23 8.72 -8.60 -12.67
N PRO A 24 9.28 -8.01 -11.60
CA PRO A 24 9.59 -8.74 -10.36
C PRO A 24 8.35 -9.31 -9.65
N LEU A 25 7.17 -8.81 -9.96
CA LEU A 25 5.89 -9.27 -9.41
C LEU A 25 5.02 -9.98 -10.45
N LEU A 26 5.58 -10.41 -11.58
CA LEU A 26 4.81 -11.15 -12.58
C LEU A 26 4.24 -12.44 -11.97
N GLY A 27 2.92 -12.65 -12.11
CA GLY A 27 2.20 -13.79 -11.54
C GLY A 27 1.94 -13.68 -10.03
N LYS A 28 2.28 -12.55 -9.41
CA LYS A 28 1.91 -12.23 -8.04
C LYS A 28 0.57 -11.52 -7.96
N THR A 29 -0.14 -11.71 -6.87
CA THR A 29 -1.45 -11.10 -6.62
C THR A 29 -1.40 -10.24 -5.38
N ALA A 30 -2.06 -9.08 -5.42
CA ALA A 30 -2.07 -8.13 -4.32
C ALA A 30 -3.50 -7.66 -4.01
N LEU A 31 -3.81 -7.47 -2.74
CA LEU A 31 -5.00 -6.73 -2.29
C LEU A 31 -4.55 -5.39 -1.70
N VAL A 32 -5.09 -4.30 -2.24
CA VAL A 32 -4.86 -2.96 -1.69
C VAL A 32 -6.18 -2.39 -1.18
N THR A 33 -6.29 -2.15 0.12
CA THR A 33 -7.49 -1.55 0.70
C THR A 33 -7.49 -0.04 0.54
N GLY A 34 -8.67 0.54 0.25
CA GLY A 34 -8.80 1.99 0.00
C GLY A 34 -8.07 2.46 -1.26
N ALA A 35 -8.04 1.64 -2.31
CA ALA A 35 -7.21 1.84 -3.51
C ALA A 35 -7.85 2.73 -4.60
N SER A 36 -8.97 3.39 -4.34
CA SER A 36 -9.62 4.25 -5.34
C SER A 36 -8.96 5.62 -5.54
N ARG A 37 -8.07 6.06 -4.64
CA ARG A 37 -7.42 7.38 -4.67
C ARG A 37 -6.18 7.44 -3.79
N GLY A 38 -5.41 8.54 -3.92
CA GLY A 38 -4.28 8.87 -3.06
C GLY A 38 -3.26 7.73 -2.99
N ILE A 39 -2.75 7.46 -1.79
CA ILE A 39 -1.69 6.48 -1.56
C ILE A 39 -2.08 5.09 -2.09
N GLY A 40 -3.27 4.59 -1.77
CA GLY A 40 -3.71 3.25 -2.20
C GLY A 40 -3.79 3.12 -3.73
N ALA A 41 -4.23 4.15 -4.44
CA ALA A 41 -4.24 4.15 -5.91
C ALA A 41 -2.82 4.18 -6.49
N SER A 42 -1.91 4.98 -5.91
CA SER A 42 -0.50 5.02 -6.32
C SER A 42 0.19 3.67 -6.07
N VAL A 43 -0.06 3.03 -4.91
CA VAL A 43 0.43 1.67 -4.62
C VAL A 43 -0.08 0.66 -5.65
N ALA A 44 -1.38 0.67 -5.97
CA ALA A 44 -1.97 -0.24 -6.94
C ALA A 44 -1.30 -0.09 -8.33
N ARG A 45 -1.08 1.15 -8.80
CA ARG A 45 -0.39 1.43 -10.07
C ARG A 45 1.04 0.91 -10.06
N GLN A 46 1.81 1.20 -9.02
CA GLN A 46 3.21 0.78 -8.92
C GLN A 46 3.33 -0.74 -8.85
N LEU A 47 2.44 -1.44 -8.12
CA LEU A 47 2.39 -2.90 -8.12
C LEU A 47 2.08 -3.45 -9.52
N GLY A 48 1.14 -2.84 -10.24
CA GLY A 48 0.82 -3.20 -11.62
C GLY A 48 1.97 -3.00 -12.60
N GLN A 49 2.70 -1.89 -12.48
CA GLN A 49 3.92 -1.61 -13.27
C GLN A 49 4.99 -2.69 -13.04
N LEU A 50 5.08 -3.23 -11.82
CA LEU A 50 5.99 -4.31 -11.46
C LEU A 50 5.46 -5.71 -11.82
N GLY A 51 4.27 -5.81 -12.39
CA GLY A 51 3.74 -7.06 -12.94
C GLY A 51 2.67 -7.75 -12.09
N ALA A 52 2.30 -7.21 -10.92
CA ALA A 52 1.27 -7.82 -10.09
C ALA A 52 -0.15 -7.63 -10.65
N ASP A 53 -1.02 -8.62 -10.44
CA ASP A 53 -2.46 -8.45 -10.56
C ASP A 53 -3.02 -7.91 -9.24
N VAL A 54 -3.84 -6.87 -9.28
CA VAL A 54 -4.23 -6.10 -8.08
C VAL A 54 -5.73 -6.10 -7.85
N ALA A 55 -6.17 -6.52 -6.67
CA ALA A 55 -7.51 -6.30 -6.17
C ALA A 55 -7.60 -4.89 -5.57
N ILE A 56 -8.41 -4.06 -6.19
CA ILE A 56 -8.67 -2.66 -5.84
C ILE A 56 -9.90 -2.63 -4.95
N ASN A 57 -9.71 -2.64 -3.62
CA ASN A 57 -10.84 -2.45 -2.72
C ASN A 57 -11.15 -0.96 -2.54
N TYR A 58 -12.42 -0.63 -2.59
CA TYR A 58 -12.95 0.71 -2.35
C TYR A 58 -14.35 0.64 -1.72
N ARG A 59 -14.76 1.70 -0.98
CA ARG A 59 -16.06 1.72 -0.30
C ARG A 59 -17.20 2.31 -1.15
N SER A 60 -16.94 3.43 -1.87
CA SER A 60 -18.03 4.19 -2.51
C SER A 60 -17.63 5.01 -3.74
N LYS A 61 -16.38 5.04 -4.13
CA LYS A 61 -15.90 5.89 -5.24
C LYS A 61 -15.59 5.07 -6.49
N ARG A 62 -16.60 4.32 -7.00
CA ARG A 62 -16.46 3.44 -8.16
C ARG A 62 -15.81 4.09 -9.37
N PRO A 63 -16.18 5.31 -9.83
CA PRO A 63 -15.53 5.91 -11.01
C PRO A 63 -14.03 6.12 -10.83
N LYS A 64 -13.58 6.47 -9.60
CA LYS A 64 -12.15 6.62 -9.31
C LYS A 64 -11.41 5.28 -9.25
N ALA A 65 -12.04 4.27 -8.67
CA ALA A 65 -11.47 2.91 -8.63
C ALA A 65 -11.42 2.31 -10.05
N GLN A 66 -12.44 2.56 -10.88
CA GLN A 66 -12.46 2.14 -12.29
C GLN A 66 -11.30 2.75 -13.08
N ALA A 67 -11.03 4.05 -12.91
CA ALA A 67 -9.89 4.69 -13.58
C ALA A 67 -8.54 4.00 -13.23
N VAL A 68 -8.35 3.59 -11.96
CA VAL A 68 -7.16 2.83 -11.56
C VAL A 68 -7.15 1.45 -12.24
N ALA A 69 -8.30 0.77 -12.30
CA ALA A 69 -8.41 -0.53 -12.95
C ALA A 69 -8.10 -0.44 -14.46
N ASP A 70 -8.62 0.60 -15.14
CA ASP A 70 -8.38 0.83 -16.56
C ASP A 70 -6.89 1.03 -16.86
N GLU A 71 -6.18 1.76 -15.99
CA GLU A 71 -4.73 1.92 -16.09
C GLU A 71 -3.99 0.58 -15.91
N LEU A 72 -4.40 -0.25 -14.96
CA LEU A 72 -3.81 -1.59 -14.76
C LEU A 72 -4.07 -2.50 -15.98
N ILE A 73 -5.27 -2.44 -16.55
CA ILE A 73 -5.60 -3.17 -17.79
C ILE A 73 -4.69 -2.72 -18.95
N ALA A 74 -4.46 -1.41 -19.09
CA ALA A 74 -3.55 -0.87 -20.09
C ALA A 74 -2.10 -1.35 -19.93
N MET A 75 -1.69 -1.70 -18.69
CA MET A 75 -0.40 -2.34 -18.38
C MET A 75 -0.41 -3.86 -18.61
N GLY A 76 -1.51 -4.44 -19.11
CA GLY A 76 -1.67 -5.88 -19.32
C GLY A 76 -1.93 -6.66 -18.03
N ARG A 77 -2.39 -6.01 -16.96
CA ARG A 77 -2.75 -6.66 -15.69
C ARG A 77 -4.24 -7.02 -15.65
N LYS A 78 -4.59 -7.91 -14.71
CA LYS A 78 -5.97 -8.38 -14.49
C LYS A 78 -6.48 -7.86 -13.15
N PRO A 79 -6.90 -6.59 -13.04
CA PRO A 79 -7.40 -6.05 -11.78
C PRO A 79 -8.73 -6.67 -11.38
N LEU A 80 -8.95 -6.81 -10.07
CA LEU A 80 -10.27 -7.04 -9.49
C LEU A 80 -10.78 -5.75 -8.86
N LEU A 81 -11.96 -5.31 -9.28
CA LEU A 81 -12.59 -4.11 -8.75
C LEU A 81 -13.63 -4.51 -7.71
N ILE A 82 -13.33 -4.29 -6.42
CA ILE A 82 -14.13 -4.81 -5.29
C ILE A 82 -14.71 -3.67 -4.46
N GLU A 83 -16.02 -3.41 -4.61
CA GLU A 83 -16.75 -2.49 -3.76
C GLU A 83 -17.14 -3.18 -2.45
N ALA A 84 -16.56 -2.72 -1.34
CA ALA A 84 -16.78 -3.32 -0.02
C ALA A 84 -16.37 -2.35 1.09
N ASP A 85 -17.16 -2.29 2.16
CA ASP A 85 -16.84 -1.57 3.39
C ASP A 85 -16.18 -2.54 4.38
N ILE A 86 -14.86 -2.42 4.56
CA ILE A 86 -14.10 -3.33 5.42
C ILE A 86 -14.48 -3.26 6.91
N THR A 87 -15.34 -2.32 7.34
CA THR A 87 -15.89 -2.34 8.69
C THR A 87 -16.97 -3.39 8.89
N LYS A 88 -17.44 -4.03 7.80
CA LYS A 88 -18.44 -5.07 7.79
C LYS A 88 -17.81 -6.44 7.55
N ALA A 89 -18.10 -7.40 8.42
CA ALA A 89 -17.51 -8.74 8.33
C ALA A 89 -17.94 -9.47 7.04
N GLU A 90 -19.19 -9.32 6.63
CA GLU A 90 -19.72 -9.88 5.40
C GLU A 90 -19.02 -9.34 4.15
N ASP A 91 -18.69 -8.05 4.13
CA ASP A 91 -17.97 -7.43 3.02
C ASP A 91 -16.52 -7.93 2.97
N ILE A 92 -15.84 -8.12 4.11
CA ILE A 92 -14.51 -8.75 4.17
C ILE A 92 -14.56 -10.17 3.61
N ALA A 93 -15.53 -10.97 4.02
CA ALA A 93 -15.71 -12.33 3.49
C ALA A 93 -15.92 -12.32 1.96
N ALA A 94 -16.69 -11.36 1.45
CA ALA A 94 -16.91 -11.19 0.02
C ALA A 94 -15.64 -10.77 -0.73
N ILE A 95 -14.80 -9.88 -0.16
CA ILE A 95 -13.48 -9.53 -0.74
C ILE A 95 -12.64 -10.79 -0.92
N ILE A 96 -12.48 -11.55 0.15
CA ILE A 96 -11.62 -12.74 0.14
C ILE A 96 -12.19 -13.84 -0.78
N GLY A 97 -13.52 -14.02 -0.81
CA GLY A 97 -14.18 -14.94 -1.73
C GLY A 97 -13.97 -14.59 -3.20
N GLN A 98 -14.02 -13.30 -3.58
CA GLN A 98 -13.74 -12.87 -4.95
C GLN A 98 -12.29 -13.10 -5.36
N ILE A 99 -11.32 -12.83 -4.46
CA ILE A 99 -9.89 -13.10 -4.70
C ILE A 99 -9.66 -14.61 -4.84
N GLU A 100 -10.27 -15.43 -3.98
CA GLU A 100 -10.19 -16.88 -4.04
C GLU A 100 -10.72 -17.44 -5.37
N ALA A 101 -11.89 -16.97 -5.79
CA ALA A 101 -12.50 -17.42 -7.05
C ALA A 101 -11.65 -17.04 -8.28
N ALA A 102 -11.00 -15.86 -8.26
CA ALA A 102 -10.22 -15.37 -9.38
C ALA A 102 -8.79 -15.94 -9.44
N TRP A 103 -8.11 -16.02 -8.29
CA TRP A 103 -6.67 -16.25 -8.25
C TRP A 103 -6.24 -17.41 -7.33
N ARG A 104 -7.08 -17.82 -6.37
CA ARG A 104 -6.81 -18.87 -5.37
C ARG A 104 -5.58 -18.60 -4.48
N ARG A 105 -5.03 -17.42 -4.53
CA ARG A 105 -3.84 -17.01 -3.77
C ARG A 105 -3.85 -15.51 -3.50
N LEU A 106 -3.09 -15.10 -2.47
CA LEU A 106 -2.80 -13.71 -2.17
C LEU A 106 -1.34 -13.60 -1.70
N ASP A 107 -0.49 -12.95 -2.50
CA ASP A 107 0.93 -12.79 -2.17
C ASP A 107 1.21 -11.53 -1.35
N LEU A 108 0.45 -10.45 -1.59
CA LEU A 108 0.63 -9.16 -0.93
C LEU A 108 -0.71 -8.64 -0.40
N LEU A 109 -0.75 -8.32 0.89
CA LEU A 109 -1.88 -7.65 1.53
C LEU A 109 -1.44 -6.26 2.02
N ILE A 110 -1.96 -5.21 1.38
CA ILE A 110 -1.65 -3.81 1.74
C ILE A 110 -2.82 -3.22 2.51
N LEU A 111 -2.63 -3.08 3.82
CA LEU A 111 -3.58 -2.52 4.77
C LEU A 111 -3.47 -0.99 4.77
N ASN A 112 -4.02 -0.35 3.73
CA ASN A 112 -3.91 1.10 3.51
C ASN A 112 -5.19 1.87 3.91
N ALA A 113 -6.37 1.25 3.86
CA ALA A 113 -7.62 1.92 4.21
C ALA A 113 -7.58 2.45 5.66
N SER A 114 -7.95 3.70 5.82
CA SER A 114 -7.97 4.39 7.11
C SER A 114 -9.01 5.51 7.08
N GLY A 115 -9.53 5.90 8.26
CA GLY A 115 -10.51 6.98 8.43
C GLY A 115 -10.71 7.29 9.90
N GLY A 116 -11.80 8.01 10.19
CA GLY A 116 -12.16 8.45 11.54
C GLY A 116 -12.13 9.96 11.73
N LEU A 117 -11.90 10.72 10.63
CA LEU A 117 -12.03 12.18 10.60
C LEU A 117 -13.36 12.63 9.95
N GLU A 118 -14.20 11.69 9.53
CA GLU A 118 -15.50 11.95 8.94
C GLU A 118 -16.48 12.42 10.02
N GLN A 119 -17.16 13.55 9.78
CA GLN A 119 -18.11 14.16 10.74
C GLN A 119 -19.43 13.39 10.87
N ASP A 120 -19.78 12.57 9.88
CA ASP A 120 -20.99 11.77 9.81
C ASP A 120 -20.85 10.37 10.44
N LYS A 121 -19.74 10.08 11.12
CA LYS A 121 -19.44 8.78 11.71
C LYS A 121 -19.55 8.79 13.22
N THR A 122 -19.85 7.61 13.79
CA THR A 122 -19.88 7.39 15.24
C THR A 122 -18.49 7.51 15.85
N ALA A 123 -18.42 7.76 17.16
CA ALA A 123 -17.13 7.83 17.87
C ALA A 123 -16.31 6.55 17.74
N ASP A 124 -16.98 5.38 17.62
CA ASP A 124 -16.29 4.09 17.50
C ASP A 124 -15.82 3.76 16.08
N TYR A 125 -16.21 4.56 15.08
CA TYR A 125 -15.91 4.26 13.68
C TYR A 125 -14.41 4.17 13.41
N ALA A 126 -13.61 5.05 14.04
CA ALA A 126 -12.15 5.00 13.90
C ALA A 126 -11.57 3.68 14.41
N MET A 127 -12.03 3.18 15.56
CA MET A 127 -11.62 1.88 16.10
C MET A 127 -12.10 0.71 15.23
N GLN A 128 -13.32 0.77 14.74
CA GLN A 128 -13.85 -0.26 13.83
C GLN A 128 -13.03 -0.37 12.56
N LEU A 129 -12.66 0.77 11.95
CA LEU A 129 -11.93 0.80 10.68
C LEU A 129 -10.43 0.52 10.85
N ASN A 130 -9.77 1.18 11.83
CA ASN A 130 -8.32 1.16 11.94
C ASN A 130 -7.78 0.00 12.82
N LEU A 131 -8.64 -0.64 13.62
CA LEU A 131 -8.28 -1.81 14.43
C LEU A 131 -9.07 -3.04 13.99
N THR A 132 -10.38 -3.09 14.25
CA THR A 132 -11.18 -4.32 14.11
C THR A 132 -11.19 -4.82 12.66
N ALA A 133 -11.40 -3.92 11.69
CA ALA A 133 -11.41 -4.27 10.27
C ALA A 133 -10.06 -4.79 9.79
N GLN A 134 -8.94 -4.20 10.26
CA GLN A 134 -7.61 -4.63 9.87
C GLN A 134 -7.30 -6.05 10.36
N VAL A 135 -7.60 -6.34 11.64
CA VAL A 135 -7.42 -7.68 12.21
C VAL A 135 -8.29 -8.71 11.47
N ASN A 136 -9.58 -8.40 11.28
CA ASN A 136 -10.49 -9.30 10.56
C ASN A 136 -10.04 -9.57 9.14
N LEU A 137 -9.54 -8.54 8.43
CA LEU A 137 -9.05 -8.71 7.07
C LEU A 137 -7.82 -9.60 7.02
N VAL A 138 -6.84 -9.40 7.91
CA VAL A 138 -5.68 -10.31 8.00
C VAL A 138 -6.15 -11.74 8.27
N THR A 139 -6.94 -11.97 9.32
CA THR A 139 -7.42 -13.29 9.70
C THR A 139 -8.10 -14.02 8.53
N ASN A 140 -8.97 -13.33 7.79
CA ASN A 140 -9.66 -13.92 6.65
C ASN A 140 -8.72 -14.15 5.44
N ALA A 141 -7.71 -13.31 5.25
CA ALA A 141 -6.76 -13.41 4.15
C ALA A 141 -5.79 -14.60 4.32
N LEU A 142 -5.47 -15.00 5.55
CA LEU A 142 -4.48 -16.06 5.85
C LEU A 142 -4.74 -17.38 5.11
N ARG A 143 -6.00 -17.68 4.75
CA ARG A 143 -6.34 -18.90 3.99
C ARG A 143 -5.85 -18.88 2.54
N LEU A 144 -5.56 -17.70 2.00
CA LEU A 144 -5.06 -17.49 0.63
C LEU A 144 -3.57 -17.13 0.62
N MET A 145 -2.97 -16.89 1.79
CA MET A 145 -1.58 -16.47 1.93
C MET A 145 -0.69 -17.65 2.28
N GLU A 146 0.26 -17.92 1.41
CA GLU A 146 1.24 -18.99 1.58
C GLU A 146 2.57 -18.46 2.11
N ARG A 147 3.50 -19.38 2.40
CA ARG A 147 4.89 -19.03 2.76
C ARG A 147 5.51 -18.09 1.73
N GLY A 148 6.12 -17.02 2.20
CA GLY A 148 6.69 -15.96 1.37
C GLY A 148 5.73 -14.82 1.07
N SER A 149 4.42 -14.94 1.41
CA SER A 149 3.48 -13.83 1.33
C SER A 149 3.83 -12.72 2.33
N ARG A 150 3.34 -11.50 2.08
CA ARG A 150 3.63 -10.33 2.90
C ARG A 150 2.41 -9.50 3.22
N ILE A 151 2.43 -8.94 4.41
CA ILE A 151 1.45 -7.96 4.89
C ILE A 151 2.19 -6.64 5.11
N VAL A 152 1.68 -5.57 4.54
CA VAL A 152 2.19 -4.21 4.80
C VAL A 152 1.09 -3.42 5.51
N PHE A 153 1.37 -3.01 6.74
CA PHE A 153 0.48 -2.15 7.51
C PHE A 153 0.90 -0.69 7.34
N VAL A 154 -0.01 0.13 6.80
CA VAL A 154 0.26 1.54 6.50
C VAL A 154 -0.24 2.42 7.64
N THR A 155 0.68 3.16 8.27
CA THR A 155 0.38 4.07 9.37
C THR A 155 0.95 5.47 9.12
N SER A 156 0.90 6.33 10.11
CA SER A 156 1.52 7.66 10.11
C SER A 156 2.39 7.86 11.34
N HIS A 157 3.38 8.74 11.29
CA HIS A 157 4.20 9.05 12.47
C HIS A 157 3.35 9.50 13.65
N LEU A 158 2.31 10.31 13.41
CA LEU A 158 1.37 10.75 14.45
C LEU A 158 0.64 9.59 15.15
N ALA A 159 0.38 8.51 14.43
CA ALA A 159 -0.23 7.31 15.00
C ALA A 159 0.81 6.35 15.55
N HIS A 160 1.91 6.12 14.84
CA HIS A 160 2.98 5.22 15.28
C HIS A 160 3.58 5.65 16.62
N PHE A 161 3.84 6.96 16.78
CA PHE A 161 4.37 7.56 18.02
C PHE A 161 3.28 8.07 18.95
N HIS A 162 2.01 7.68 18.78
CA HIS A 162 0.94 8.08 19.68
C HIS A 162 1.27 7.72 21.14
N GLY A 163 1.11 8.71 22.03
CA GLY A 163 1.44 8.61 23.44
C GLY A 163 2.91 8.93 23.80
N THR A 164 3.82 9.04 22.81
CA THR A 164 5.25 9.37 23.03
C THR A 164 5.73 10.54 22.18
N GLY A 165 5.03 10.83 21.09
CA GLY A 165 5.33 11.93 20.17
C GLY A 165 4.29 13.05 20.22
N PRO A 166 4.40 14.04 19.33
CA PRO A 166 3.44 15.13 19.26
C PRO A 166 2.07 14.63 18.82
N GLY A 167 1.03 15.25 19.36
CA GLY A 167 -0.36 14.96 19.02
C GLY A 167 -1.13 16.21 18.62
N TYR A 168 -2.13 16.01 17.77
CA TYR A 168 -3.11 17.03 17.42
C TYR A 168 -4.48 16.56 17.93
N ALA A 169 -5.13 17.34 18.81
CA ALA A 169 -6.40 16.96 19.42
C ALA A 169 -7.44 16.51 18.42
N SER A 170 -7.47 17.12 17.25
CA SER A 170 -8.38 16.75 16.16
C SER A 170 -8.03 15.44 15.43
N TYR A 171 -6.81 14.98 15.56
CA TYR A 171 -6.34 13.73 14.98
C TYR A 171 -6.28 12.59 15.99
N GLU A 172 -6.49 12.90 17.28
CA GLU A 172 -6.37 11.97 18.40
C GLU A 172 -7.14 10.66 18.21
N PRO A 173 -8.44 10.65 17.83
CA PRO A 173 -9.17 9.40 17.65
C PRO A 173 -8.56 8.52 16.55
N VAL A 174 -8.03 9.13 15.49
CA VAL A 174 -7.39 8.41 14.39
C VAL A 174 -6.02 7.90 14.83
N ALA A 175 -5.22 8.72 15.50
CA ALA A 175 -3.90 8.32 15.99
C ALA A 175 -4.01 7.13 16.97
N ALA A 176 -4.88 7.24 17.98
CA ALA A 176 -5.12 6.19 18.96
C ALA A 176 -5.60 4.89 18.32
N SER A 177 -6.59 4.96 17.42
CA SER A 177 -7.15 3.77 16.76
C SER A 177 -6.15 3.10 15.80
N LYS A 178 -5.36 3.87 15.06
CA LYS A 178 -4.30 3.31 14.20
C LYS A 178 -3.16 2.69 15.02
N LYS A 179 -2.80 3.30 16.16
CA LYS A 179 -1.83 2.70 17.09
C LYS A 179 -2.34 1.38 17.65
N ALA A 180 -3.60 1.34 18.06
CA ALA A 180 -4.23 0.11 18.53
C ALA A 180 -4.24 -0.97 17.43
N GLY A 181 -4.58 -0.60 16.20
CA GLY A 181 -4.53 -1.49 15.04
C GLY A 181 -3.12 -2.01 14.77
N GLU A 182 -2.11 -1.14 14.74
CA GLU A 182 -0.72 -1.54 14.59
C GLU A 182 -0.29 -2.54 15.66
N ASN A 183 -0.61 -2.28 16.92
CA ASN A 183 -0.27 -3.17 18.03
C ASN A 183 -0.96 -4.53 17.89
N ALA A 184 -2.23 -4.55 17.50
CA ALA A 184 -2.98 -5.80 17.30
C ALA A 184 -2.41 -6.63 16.13
N ILE A 185 -2.07 -6.00 15.01
CA ILE A 185 -1.45 -6.70 13.87
C ILE A 185 -0.04 -7.19 14.22
N ARG A 186 0.73 -6.41 14.98
CA ARG A 186 2.05 -6.87 15.49
C ARG A 186 1.94 -8.06 16.43
N ALA A 187 0.88 -8.13 17.24
CA ALA A 187 0.63 -9.27 18.12
C ALA A 187 0.38 -10.59 17.34
N MET A 188 0.03 -10.52 16.05
CA MET A 188 -0.12 -11.67 15.16
C MET A 188 1.22 -12.18 14.60
N ILE A 189 2.35 -11.49 14.81
CA ILE A 189 3.66 -11.86 14.24
C ILE A 189 4.06 -13.32 14.53
N PRO A 190 3.89 -13.88 15.73
CA PRO A 190 4.25 -15.28 15.98
C PRO A 190 3.49 -16.21 15.02
N GLU A 191 2.17 -16.11 14.90
CA GLU A 191 1.35 -16.92 13.98
C GLU A 191 1.75 -16.70 12.52
N LEU A 192 1.98 -15.46 12.12
CA LEU A 192 2.41 -15.13 10.75
C LEU A 192 3.77 -15.75 10.43
N SER A 193 4.71 -15.70 11.38
CA SER A 193 6.06 -16.26 11.23
C SER A 193 6.04 -17.78 11.10
N ASP A 194 5.21 -18.48 11.87
CA ASP A 194 5.02 -19.93 11.76
C ASP A 194 4.52 -20.33 10.37
N ARG A 195 3.68 -19.51 9.76
CA ARG A 195 3.21 -19.67 8.38
C ARG A 195 4.24 -19.20 7.32
N GLY A 196 5.32 -18.55 7.73
CA GLY A 196 6.32 -17.96 6.83
C GLY A 196 5.81 -16.72 6.11
N ILE A 197 4.84 -16.01 6.70
CA ILE A 197 4.29 -14.73 6.25
C ILE A 197 4.99 -13.61 7.02
N ARG A 198 5.43 -12.56 6.33
CA ARG A 198 6.09 -11.42 6.96
C ARG A 198 5.16 -10.21 7.08
N LEU A 199 5.24 -9.53 8.20
CA LEU A 199 4.58 -8.25 8.44
C LEU A 199 5.62 -7.13 8.44
N VAL A 200 5.41 -6.09 7.64
CA VAL A 200 6.20 -4.85 7.68
C VAL A 200 5.26 -3.67 7.92
N VAL A 201 5.67 -2.73 8.75
CA VAL A 201 4.94 -1.49 9.00
C VAL A 201 5.59 -0.36 8.22
N VAL A 202 4.79 0.44 7.52
CA VAL A 202 5.29 1.65 6.86
C VAL A 202 4.61 2.85 7.50
N SER A 203 5.40 3.67 8.15
CA SER A 203 4.96 4.89 8.83
C SER A 203 5.41 6.11 8.03
N GLY A 204 4.47 7.03 7.75
CA GLY A 204 4.75 8.25 7.00
C GLY A 204 4.62 9.50 7.87
N ASP A 205 5.40 10.52 7.55
CA ASP A 205 5.19 11.90 7.98
C ASP A 205 3.87 12.44 7.41
N LEU A 206 3.66 13.72 7.41
CA LEU A 206 2.56 14.35 6.67
C LEU A 206 2.82 14.20 5.17
N ILE A 207 1.98 13.41 4.50
CA ILE A 207 2.16 13.12 3.07
C ILE A 207 1.45 14.19 2.24
N GLU A 208 2.18 14.93 1.41
CA GLU A 208 1.60 15.96 0.55
C GLU A 208 0.53 15.39 -0.40
N GLY A 209 -0.49 16.19 -0.69
CA GLY A 209 -1.59 15.78 -1.57
C GLY A 209 -2.66 14.90 -0.91
N THR A 210 -2.43 14.39 0.29
CA THR A 210 -3.44 13.60 1.02
C THR A 210 -4.44 14.46 1.78
N ILE A 211 -5.48 13.83 2.35
CA ILE A 211 -6.53 14.55 3.07
C ILE A 211 -6.07 15.00 4.46
N THR A 212 -5.20 14.24 5.13
CA THR A 212 -4.78 14.51 6.52
C THR A 212 -4.11 15.88 6.67
N PRO A 213 -3.07 16.26 5.88
CA PRO A 213 -2.50 17.59 5.92
C PRO A 213 -3.55 18.70 5.70
N LYS A 214 -4.47 18.50 4.75
CA LYS A 214 -5.53 19.48 4.45
C LYS A 214 -6.48 19.70 5.62
N LEU A 215 -6.81 18.66 6.37
CA LEU A 215 -7.66 18.75 7.55
C LEU A 215 -6.93 19.40 8.72
N LEU A 216 -5.69 19.03 8.96
CA LEU A 216 -4.85 19.64 10.00
C LEU A 216 -4.61 21.13 9.73
N GLU A 217 -4.33 21.52 8.47
CA GLU A 217 -4.14 22.93 8.08
C GLU A 217 -5.40 23.77 8.30
N ARG A 218 -6.61 23.20 8.08
CA ARG A 218 -7.87 23.91 8.37
C ARG A 218 -8.07 24.22 9.85
N GLN A 219 -7.53 23.40 10.72
CA GLN A 219 -7.67 23.53 12.17
C GLN A 219 -6.51 24.31 12.80
N SER A 220 -5.32 24.21 12.19
CA SER A 220 -4.09 24.87 12.66
C SER A 220 -3.38 25.48 11.46
N ARG A 221 -3.76 26.72 11.12
CA ARG A 221 -3.18 27.43 9.97
C ARG A 221 -1.67 27.56 10.10
N GLY A 222 -0.97 27.30 9.00
CA GLY A 222 0.49 27.37 8.90
C GLY A 222 1.20 26.12 9.46
N LEU A 223 0.47 25.08 9.88
CA LEU A 223 1.07 23.85 10.40
C LEU A 223 1.93 23.15 9.35
N ILE A 224 1.41 23.01 8.13
CA ILE A 224 2.12 22.32 7.06
C ILE A 224 3.37 23.09 6.66
N GLU A 225 3.28 24.42 6.59
CA GLU A 225 4.43 25.25 6.28
C GLU A 225 5.50 25.18 7.37
N LYS A 226 5.12 25.24 8.66
CA LYS A 226 6.03 25.06 9.77
C LYS A 226 6.73 23.69 9.69
N ARG A 227 5.97 22.62 9.42
CA ARG A 227 6.54 21.28 9.26
C ARG A 227 7.54 21.23 8.11
N ARG A 228 7.19 21.81 6.96
CA ARG A 228 8.08 21.89 5.80
C ARG A 228 9.37 22.65 6.11
N GLN A 229 9.29 23.77 6.84
CA GLN A 229 10.47 24.53 7.28
C GLN A 229 11.36 23.73 8.21
N ALA A 230 10.78 22.93 9.11
CA ALA A 230 11.54 22.10 10.03
C ALA A 230 12.26 20.91 9.35
N VAL A 231 11.66 20.31 8.31
CA VAL A 231 12.17 19.05 7.72
C VAL A 231 12.68 19.21 6.27
N GLY A 232 12.59 20.41 5.70
CA GLY A 232 12.99 20.74 4.32
C GLY A 232 11.90 20.41 3.31
N SER A 233 11.46 19.17 3.20
CA SER A 233 10.37 18.74 2.31
C SER A 233 9.50 17.66 2.95
N LEU A 234 8.23 17.63 2.56
CA LEU A 234 7.32 16.55 2.95
C LEU A 234 7.26 15.50 1.85
N PRO A 235 7.13 14.21 2.21
CA PRO A 235 7.00 13.15 1.22
C PRO A 235 5.74 13.33 0.36
N SER A 236 5.88 13.02 -0.92
CA SER A 236 4.76 12.94 -1.87
C SER A 236 3.98 11.64 -1.70
N VAL A 237 2.79 11.57 -2.34
CA VAL A 237 2.01 10.33 -2.43
C VAL A 237 2.81 9.23 -3.14
N GLU A 238 3.55 9.58 -4.18
CA GLU A 238 4.33 8.67 -5.01
C GLU A 238 5.52 8.08 -4.24
N GLU A 239 6.25 8.89 -3.49
CA GLU A 239 7.36 8.45 -2.65
C GLU A 239 6.88 7.53 -1.52
N PHE A 240 5.78 7.88 -0.87
CA PHE A 240 5.22 7.04 0.18
C PHE A 240 4.69 5.71 -0.36
N ALA A 241 4.03 5.73 -1.52
CA ALA A 241 3.59 4.53 -2.21
C ALA A 241 4.77 3.64 -2.62
N ALA A 242 5.87 4.22 -3.10
CA ALA A 242 7.08 3.48 -3.45
C ALA A 242 7.67 2.76 -2.23
N ALA A 243 7.71 3.40 -1.07
CA ALA A 243 8.16 2.77 0.17
C ALA A 243 7.25 1.60 0.60
N ILE A 244 5.92 1.74 0.44
CA ILE A 244 4.95 0.66 0.71
C ILE A 244 5.17 -0.53 -0.23
N VAL A 245 5.35 -0.27 -1.52
CA VAL A 245 5.62 -1.31 -2.53
C VAL A 245 6.95 -2.00 -2.23
N GLN A 246 7.99 -1.25 -1.93
CA GLN A 246 9.30 -1.79 -1.58
C GLN A 246 9.23 -2.64 -0.30
N ALA A 247 8.47 -2.22 0.73
CA ALA A 247 8.23 -3.00 1.93
C ALA A 247 7.57 -4.36 1.61
N GLY A 248 6.64 -4.38 0.65
CA GLY A 248 5.98 -5.59 0.18
C GLY A 248 6.88 -6.52 -0.65
N MET A 249 8.00 -6.04 -1.17
CA MET A 249 8.87 -6.81 -2.07
C MET A 249 10.19 -7.23 -1.43
N SER A 250 10.75 -6.39 -0.55
CA SER A 250 12.11 -6.55 -0.04
C SER A 250 12.28 -7.80 0.82
N GLU A 251 13.33 -8.57 0.55
CA GLU A 251 13.77 -9.70 1.38
C GLU A 251 14.55 -9.26 2.63
N SER A 252 15.05 -8.02 2.66
CA SER A 252 15.91 -7.51 3.73
C SER A 252 15.16 -7.16 5.03
N HIS A 253 13.83 -6.98 4.95
CA HIS A 253 13.06 -6.62 6.13
C HIS A 253 12.63 -7.85 6.93
N SER A 254 12.86 -7.80 8.23
CA SER A 254 12.36 -8.78 9.19
C SER A 254 10.87 -8.53 9.52
N SER A 255 10.18 -9.57 9.96
CA SER A 255 8.81 -9.41 10.42
C SER A 255 8.76 -8.51 11.66
N GLY A 256 7.95 -7.47 11.59
CA GLY A 256 7.85 -6.45 12.64
C GLY A 256 8.68 -5.18 12.39
N ASP A 257 9.51 -5.14 11.35
CA ASP A 257 10.25 -3.91 11.02
C ASP A 257 9.31 -2.75 10.70
N THR A 258 9.77 -1.53 11.02
CA THR A 258 9.08 -0.29 10.64
C THR A 258 9.97 0.51 9.68
N ILE A 259 9.41 0.84 8.54
CA ILE A 259 10.01 1.76 7.56
C ILE A 259 9.43 3.15 7.80
N TYR A 260 10.29 4.12 8.03
CA TYR A 260 9.90 5.52 8.21
C TYR A 260 10.11 6.29 6.92
N VAL A 261 9.08 7.04 6.52
CA VAL A 261 9.12 7.89 5.32
C VAL A 261 8.87 9.34 5.72
N GLY A 262 9.84 10.19 5.45
CA GLY A 262 9.92 11.54 5.98
C GLY A 262 10.64 11.60 7.33
N SER A 263 10.62 12.75 7.98
CA SER A 263 11.32 12.96 9.25
C SER A 263 10.53 12.42 10.43
N THR A 264 11.21 11.70 11.30
CA THR A 264 10.69 11.28 12.61
C THR A 264 10.96 12.32 13.70
N ASP A 265 11.71 13.37 13.39
CA ASP A 265 11.96 14.48 14.28
C ASP A 265 10.77 15.46 14.27
N TRP A 266 10.20 15.72 15.43
CA TRP A 266 9.08 16.63 15.66
C TRP A 266 9.43 17.74 16.65
N SER A 267 10.72 17.94 16.96
CA SER A 267 11.21 19.02 17.81
C SER A 267 10.96 20.41 17.24
#